data_d92d02ff26b08793620891c79adb2d6d
#
_entry.id   d92d02ff26b08793620891c79adb2d6d
#
_cell.length_a   1.000
_cell.length_b   1.000
_cell.length_c   1.000
_cell.angle_alpha   90.00
_cell.angle_beta   90.00
_cell.angle_gamma   90.00
#
_symmetry.space_group_name_H-M   'P 1'
#
loop_
_entity.id
_entity.type
_entity.pdbx_description
1 polymer ?
#
loop_
_entity_poly.entity_id
_entity_poly.type
_entity_poly.pdbx_seq_one_letter_code
_entity_poly.pdbx_strand_id
1 'polypeptide(L)'
;MKRRVVITGLGAITPIGNNVESFWKGIKLGKNGIDEISLFNAENLKVKMAAEVKDFDPSNFIDKKEAKRMDRYTQFAIIAAEESIKDSNLDFN
;
A
#
# COMPACT_ATOMS: atom_id res chain seq x y z
N MET A 1 11.35 -18.84 -31.10
CA MET A 1 10.13 -18.83 -30.28
C MET A 1 10.15 -17.61 -29.37
N LYS A 2 9.14 -16.78 -29.48
CA LYS A 2 9.01 -15.59 -28.63
C LYS A 2 8.40 -15.98 -27.29
N ARG A 3 9.04 -15.57 -26.19
CA ARG A 3 8.46 -15.74 -24.85
C ARG A 3 7.40 -14.66 -24.61
N ARG A 4 6.28 -15.07 -24.03
CA ARG A 4 5.23 -14.14 -23.61
C ARG A 4 5.26 -14.06 -22.09
N VAL A 5 5.36 -12.84 -21.60
CA VAL A 5 5.31 -12.57 -20.16
C VAL A 5 4.09 -11.71 -19.91
N VAL A 6 3.26 -12.11 -18.99
CA VAL A 6 2.04 -11.40 -18.67
C VAL A 6 1.96 -11.12 -17.17
N ILE A 7 1.31 -10.01 -16.81
CA ILE A 7 1.04 -9.66 -15.42
C ILE A 7 -0.28 -10.36 -15.05
N THR A 8 -0.24 -11.19 -14.01
CA THR A 8 -1.41 -11.99 -13.60
C THR A 8 -2.09 -11.45 -12.34
N GLY A 9 -1.44 -10.56 -11.62
CA GLY A 9 -2.02 -9.98 -10.41
C GLY A 9 -1.32 -8.71 -10.01
N LEU A 10 -2.05 -7.83 -9.36
CA LEU A 10 -1.57 -6.53 -8.87
C LEU A 10 -1.92 -6.35 -7.41
N GLY A 11 -1.07 -5.64 -6.70
CA GLY A 11 -1.32 -5.18 -5.34
C GLY A 11 -0.79 -3.77 -5.16
N ALA A 12 -1.43 -2.99 -4.31
CA ALA A 12 -1.03 -1.61 -4.08
C ALA A 12 -1.41 -1.12 -2.70
N ILE A 13 -0.51 -0.39 -2.07
CA ILE A 13 -0.76 0.42 -0.88
C ILE A 13 -0.23 1.81 -1.21
N THR A 14 -1.10 2.80 -1.24
CA THR A 14 -0.74 4.16 -1.69
C THR A 14 -1.44 5.22 -0.82
N PRO A 15 -0.97 6.48 -0.86
CA PRO A 15 -1.66 7.56 -0.15
C PRO A 15 -3.09 7.86 -0.62
N ILE A 16 -3.50 7.35 -1.77
CA ILE A 16 -4.86 7.56 -2.30
C ILE A 16 -5.71 6.29 -2.34
N GLY A 17 -5.18 5.19 -1.85
CA GLY A 17 -5.95 3.94 -1.74
C GLY A 17 -5.10 2.81 -1.22
N ASN A 18 -5.67 1.94 -0.39
CA ASN A 18 -4.97 0.86 0.29
C ASN A 18 -5.14 -0.50 -0.40
N ASN A 19 -5.65 -0.50 -1.62
CA ASN A 19 -5.69 -1.65 -2.51
C ASN A 19 -5.79 -1.14 -3.95
N VAL A 20 -5.68 -2.04 -4.92
CA VAL A 20 -5.69 -1.67 -6.34
C VAL A 20 -6.98 -0.97 -6.73
N GLU A 21 -8.12 -1.47 -6.29
CA GLU A 21 -9.43 -0.90 -6.62
C GLU A 21 -9.57 0.54 -6.12
N SER A 22 -9.25 0.78 -4.85
CA SER A 22 -9.30 2.12 -4.25
C SER A 22 -8.32 3.07 -4.91
N PHE A 23 -7.11 2.59 -5.19
CA PHE A 23 -6.07 3.36 -5.85
C PHE A 23 -6.52 3.80 -7.25
N TRP A 24 -7.06 2.88 -8.02
CA TRP A 24 -7.55 3.17 -9.37
C TRP A 24 -8.69 4.18 -9.37
N LYS A 25 -9.65 4.02 -8.43
CA LYS A 25 -10.72 5.01 -8.24
C LYS A 25 -10.16 6.39 -7.89
N GLY A 26 -9.16 6.44 -7.03
CA GLY A 26 -8.49 7.69 -6.67
C GLY A 26 -7.85 8.38 -7.86
N ILE A 27 -7.19 7.61 -8.73
CA ILE A 27 -6.59 8.14 -9.97
C ILE A 27 -7.67 8.73 -10.88
N LYS A 28 -8.75 7.99 -11.10
CA LYS A 28 -9.85 8.44 -11.99
C LYS A 28 -10.53 9.69 -11.48
N LEU A 29 -10.61 9.87 -10.16
CA LEU A 29 -11.21 11.05 -9.54
C LEU A 29 -10.23 12.23 -9.41
N GLY A 30 -8.97 12.03 -9.74
CA GLY A 30 -7.94 13.05 -9.57
C GLY A 30 -7.61 13.34 -8.10
N LYS A 31 -7.73 12.33 -7.24
CA LYS A 31 -7.51 12.47 -5.81
C LYS A 31 -6.05 12.82 -5.52
N ASN A 32 -5.83 13.80 -4.63
CA ASN A 32 -4.50 14.20 -4.20
C ASN A 32 -4.20 13.57 -2.83
N GLY A 33 -3.11 12.82 -2.77
CA GLY A 33 -2.68 12.18 -1.52
C GLY A 33 -1.70 13.00 -0.70
N ILE A 34 -1.29 14.16 -1.19
CA ILE A 34 -0.35 15.04 -0.47
C ILE A 34 -1.14 15.94 0.47
N ASP A 35 -0.74 15.97 1.73
CA ASP A 35 -1.39 16.76 2.76
C ASP A 35 -0.38 17.08 3.87
N GLU A 36 -0.80 17.78 4.89
CA GLU A 36 0.05 18.04 6.06
C GLU A 36 0.43 16.73 6.74
N ILE A 37 1.68 16.67 7.21
CA ILE A 37 2.18 15.49 7.94
C ILE A 37 1.35 15.32 9.21
N SER A 38 0.76 14.14 9.40
CA SER A 38 -0.07 13.82 10.55
C SER A 38 0.54 12.75 11.47
N LEU A 39 1.50 11.96 10.97
CA LEU A 39 2.07 10.83 11.72
C LEU A 39 3.02 11.27 12.85
N PHE A 40 3.52 12.47 12.77
CA PHE A 40 4.36 13.06 13.83
C PHE A 40 4.24 14.59 13.78
N ASN A 41 4.76 15.25 14.82
CA ASN A 41 4.76 16.72 14.87
C ASN A 41 5.85 17.29 13.97
N ALA A 42 5.46 17.89 12.86
CA ALA A 42 6.38 18.47 11.86
C ALA A 42 6.52 19.99 12.00
N GLU A 43 6.03 20.58 13.09
CA GLU A 43 5.98 22.04 13.28
C GLU A 43 7.33 22.73 13.07
N ASN A 44 8.41 22.09 13.51
CA ASN A 44 9.76 22.64 13.43
C ASN A 44 10.51 22.26 12.13
N LEU A 45 9.85 21.59 11.21
CA LEU A 45 10.46 21.17 9.94
C LEU A 45 10.16 22.20 8.84
N LYS A 46 11.11 22.33 7.91
CA LYS A 46 10.94 23.20 6.74
C LYS A 46 9.86 22.67 5.81
N VAL A 47 9.82 21.35 5.61
CA VAL A 47 8.81 20.69 4.79
C VAL A 47 7.79 20.04 5.71
N LYS A 48 6.53 20.39 5.55
CA LYS A 48 5.43 19.94 6.40
C LYS A 48 4.38 19.13 5.64
N MET A 49 4.59 18.94 4.35
CA MET A 49 3.67 18.21 3.48
C MET A 49 4.28 16.87 3.07
N ALA A 50 3.47 15.84 3.03
CA ALA A 50 3.88 14.51 2.59
C ALA A 50 2.68 13.72 2.07
N ALA A 51 2.97 12.71 1.28
CA ALA A 51 1.96 11.77 0.82
C ALA A 51 2.01 10.55 1.74
N GLU A 52 1.18 10.56 2.78
CA GLU A 52 1.12 9.48 3.78
C GLU A 52 0.02 8.48 3.41
N VAL A 53 0.28 7.19 3.66
CA VAL A 53 -0.75 6.16 3.60
C VAL A 53 -1.70 6.37 4.77
N LYS A 54 -3.00 6.46 4.49
CA LYS A 54 -4.04 6.78 5.46
C LYS A 54 -4.91 5.58 5.76
N ASP A 55 -5.48 5.56 6.97
CA ASP A 55 -6.44 4.53 7.40
C ASP A 55 -5.88 3.12 7.24
N PHE A 56 -4.58 2.97 7.44
CA PHE A 56 -3.89 1.69 7.28
C PHE A 56 -3.91 0.91 8.59
N ASP A 57 -4.54 -0.26 8.56
CA ASP A 57 -4.58 -1.19 9.68
C ASP A 57 -4.06 -2.56 9.22
N PRO A 58 -2.86 -2.97 9.65
CA PRO A 58 -2.30 -4.25 9.24
C PRO A 58 -2.92 -5.45 9.94
N SER A 59 -3.74 -5.26 10.98
CA SER A 59 -4.22 -6.34 11.84
C SER A 59 -5.05 -7.40 11.13
N ASN A 60 -5.68 -7.04 10.00
CA ASN A 60 -6.48 -7.97 9.20
C ASN A 60 -5.63 -8.90 8.32
N PHE A 61 -4.33 -8.62 8.19
CA PHE A 61 -3.44 -9.32 7.25
C PHE A 61 -2.20 -9.90 7.92
N ILE A 62 -1.72 -9.28 8.99
CA ILE A 62 -0.48 -9.64 9.66
C ILE A 62 -0.78 -9.83 11.16
N ASP A 63 -0.24 -10.89 11.74
CA ASP A 63 -0.34 -11.12 13.18
C ASP A 63 0.18 -9.90 13.95
N LYS A 64 -0.56 -9.49 14.98
CA LYS A 64 -0.29 -8.27 15.75
C LYS A 64 1.12 -8.24 16.34
N LYS A 65 1.62 -9.38 16.80
CA LYS A 65 2.98 -9.46 17.35
C LYS A 65 4.03 -9.27 16.28
N GLU A 66 3.82 -9.86 15.11
CA GLU A 66 4.73 -9.71 13.98
C GLU A 66 4.71 -8.30 13.42
N ALA A 67 3.52 -7.69 13.31
CA ALA A 67 3.38 -6.33 12.82
C ALA A 67 4.17 -5.33 13.66
N LYS A 68 4.23 -5.52 14.98
CA LYS A 68 4.98 -4.64 15.89
C LYS A 68 6.49 -4.71 15.65
N ARG A 69 6.99 -5.78 15.05
CA ARG A 69 8.42 -5.96 14.76
C ARG A 69 8.80 -5.47 13.37
N MET A 70 7.83 -5.03 12.60
CA MET A 70 8.03 -4.59 11.21
C MET A 70 7.93 -3.09 11.10
N ASP A 71 8.79 -2.51 10.27
CA ASP A 71 8.63 -1.13 9.83
C ASP A 71 7.40 -1.02 8.93
N ARG A 72 6.87 0.17 8.80
CA ARG A 72 5.67 0.41 8.00
C ARG A 72 5.84 -0.03 6.55
N TYR A 73 7.00 0.25 5.96
CA TYR A 73 7.25 -0.13 4.56
C TYR A 73 7.21 -1.65 4.36
N THR A 74 7.66 -2.41 5.37
CA THR A 74 7.60 -3.88 5.33
C THR A 74 6.15 -4.36 5.38
N GLN A 75 5.31 -3.75 6.22
CA GLN A 75 3.89 -4.05 6.29
C GLN A 75 3.20 -3.77 4.95
N PHE A 76 3.52 -2.65 4.31
CA PHE A 76 2.98 -2.30 2.99
C PHE A 76 3.35 -3.35 1.95
N ALA A 77 4.61 -3.76 1.94
CA ALA A 77 5.11 -4.73 0.97
C ALA A 77 4.41 -6.08 1.11
N ILE A 78 4.25 -6.57 2.34
CA ILE A 78 3.59 -7.86 2.60
C ILE A 78 2.12 -7.83 2.17
N ILE A 79 1.40 -6.78 2.54
CA ILE A 79 -0.02 -6.68 2.23
C ILE A 79 -0.26 -6.49 0.73
N ALA A 80 0.55 -5.68 0.07
CA ALA A 80 0.47 -5.53 -1.38
C ALA A 80 0.82 -6.82 -2.10
N ALA A 81 1.83 -7.55 -1.64
CA ALA A 81 2.18 -8.86 -2.19
C ALA A 81 1.04 -9.86 -2.04
N GLU A 82 0.40 -9.91 -0.87
CA GLU A 82 -0.76 -10.79 -0.66
C GLU A 82 -1.91 -10.46 -1.61
N GLU A 83 -2.20 -9.20 -1.81
CA GLU A 83 -3.24 -8.77 -2.74
C GLU A 83 -2.93 -9.26 -4.16
N SER A 84 -1.68 -9.09 -4.61
CA SER A 84 -1.28 -9.51 -5.95
C SER A 84 -1.36 -11.03 -6.13
N ILE A 85 -1.01 -11.79 -5.10
CA ILE A 85 -1.09 -13.25 -5.12
C ILE A 85 -2.56 -13.70 -5.22
N LYS A 86 -3.44 -13.13 -4.42
CA LYS A 86 -4.87 -13.42 -4.49
C LYS A 86 -5.46 -13.06 -5.84
N ASP A 87 -5.10 -11.90 -6.35
CA ASP A 87 -5.60 -11.42 -7.65
C ASP A 87 -5.16 -12.34 -8.78
N SER A 88 -3.95 -12.90 -8.70
CA SER A 88 -3.41 -13.79 -9.73
C SER A 88 -4.01 -15.19 -9.73
N ASN A 89 -4.64 -15.61 -8.63
CA ASN A 89 -5.11 -16.98 -8.41
C ASN A 89 -3.99 -18.04 -8.50
N LEU A 90 -2.75 -17.64 -8.26
CA LEU A 90 -1.64 -18.58 -8.25
C LEU A 90 -1.64 -19.44 -6.98
N ASP A 91 -1.34 -20.72 -7.15
CA ASP A 91 -1.20 -21.66 -6.06
C ASP A 91 0.28 -22.00 -5.91
N PHE A 92 0.83 -21.70 -4.74
CA PHE A 92 2.25 -21.94 -4.44
C PHE A 92 2.51 -23.25 -3.69
N ASN A 93 1.48 -24.04 -3.49
CA ASN A 93 1.63 -25.34 -2.80
C ASN A 93 2.09 -26.46 -3.72
#